data_ec33b470b4c492bd9ef2a32dc420e881
#
_entry.id   ec33b470b4c492bd9ef2a32dc420e881
#
_cell.length_a   1.000
_cell.length_b   1.000
_cell.length_c   1.000
_cell.angle_alpha   90.00
_cell.angle_beta   90.00
_cell.angle_gamma   90.00
#
_symmetry.space_group_name_H-M   'P 1'
#
loop_
_entity.id
_entity.type
_entity.pdbx_description
1 polymer ?
#
loop_
_entity_poly.entity_id
_entity_poly.type
_entity_poly.pdbx_seq_one_letter_code
_entity_poly.pdbx_strand_id
1 'polypeptide(L)'
;MHRKARRYQKNHEILFGVHPVREAILQKKRNFHKLYLNKTKGFNKRLQEIHDLAGRQKILIEEAGNELLEQLTGRNSHQGTALQCSPLPESSWESLNSENRESLDTLVVLDQIEDPQNLGAIIRLSLIHI
;
A
#
# COMPACT_ATOMS: atom_id res chain seq x y z
N MET A 1 1.68 31.41 1.88
CA MET A 1 2.71 30.64 1.13
C MET A 1 2.60 29.12 1.28
N HIS A 2 1.43 28.53 1.57
CA HIS A 2 1.28 27.07 1.84
C HIS A 2 0.37 26.31 0.84
N ARG A 3 0.08 26.86 -0.35
CA ARG A 3 -0.82 26.21 -1.33
C ARG A 3 -0.13 25.40 -2.44
N LYS A 4 1.20 25.48 -2.60
CA LYS A 4 1.91 24.75 -3.69
C LYS A 4 2.34 23.33 -3.32
N ALA A 5 2.50 22.97 -2.05
CA ALA A 5 2.91 21.62 -1.62
C ALA A 5 1.80 20.57 -1.75
N ARG A 6 0.52 20.95 -1.70
CA ARG A 6 -0.62 20.02 -1.76
C ARG A 6 -0.99 19.51 -3.16
N ARG A 7 -0.48 20.14 -4.24
CA ARG A 7 -0.86 19.73 -5.62
C ARG A 7 -0.03 18.56 -6.17
N TYR A 8 1.16 18.29 -5.62
CA TYR A 8 2.00 17.15 -6.03
C TYR A 8 1.62 15.82 -5.37
N GLN A 9 0.81 15.83 -4.31
CA GLN A 9 0.43 14.63 -3.55
C GLN A 9 -0.79 13.88 -4.11
N LYS A 10 -1.46 14.37 -5.15
CA LYS A 10 -2.73 13.76 -5.61
C LYS A 10 -2.58 12.43 -6.35
N ASN A 11 -1.36 12.04 -6.77
CA ASN A 11 -1.15 10.82 -7.56
C ASN A 11 -0.24 9.77 -6.87
N HIS A 12 0.18 9.99 -5.63
CA HIS A 12 1.07 9.06 -4.93
C HIS A 12 0.62 8.87 -3.50
N GLU A 13 0.67 7.62 -3.06
CA GLU A 13 0.49 7.22 -1.67
C GLU A 13 1.81 6.74 -1.09
N ILE A 14 2.00 6.89 0.21
CA ILE A 14 3.09 6.31 0.96
C ILE A 14 2.52 5.19 1.83
N LEU A 15 2.84 3.95 1.45
CA LEU A 15 2.62 2.79 2.30
C LEU A 15 3.84 2.59 3.20
N PHE A 16 3.64 2.21 4.44
CA PHE A 16 4.72 1.98 5.39
C PHE A 16 4.45 0.79 6.31
N GLY A 17 5.53 0.25 6.87
CA GLY A 17 5.50 -0.97 7.65
C GLY A 17 5.74 -2.22 6.79
N VAL A 18 6.30 -3.25 7.42
CA VAL A 18 6.78 -4.45 6.74
C VAL A 18 5.66 -5.17 5.99
N HIS A 19 4.52 -5.41 6.65
CA HIS A 19 3.42 -6.16 6.03
C HIS A 19 2.72 -5.43 4.89
N PRO A 20 2.30 -4.15 5.05
CA PRO A 20 1.65 -3.43 3.95
C PRO A 20 2.55 -3.27 2.72
N VAL A 21 3.83 -2.98 2.91
CA VAL A 21 4.80 -2.82 1.82
C VAL A 21 5.02 -4.16 1.09
N ARG A 22 5.25 -5.24 1.85
CA ARG A 22 5.40 -6.57 1.30
C ARG A 22 4.19 -7.01 0.46
N GLU A 23 3.00 -6.87 1.02
CA GLU A 23 1.77 -7.26 0.33
C GLU A 23 1.53 -6.42 -0.93
N ALA A 24 1.76 -5.12 -0.88
CA ALA A 24 1.62 -4.27 -2.06
C ALA A 24 2.55 -4.72 -3.21
N ILE A 25 3.81 -5.04 -2.90
CA ILE A 25 4.78 -5.51 -3.90
C ILE A 25 4.36 -6.87 -4.48
N LEU A 26 3.86 -7.79 -3.66
CA LEU A 26 3.41 -9.11 -4.10
C LEU A 26 2.17 -9.03 -4.98
N GLN A 27 1.20 -8.19 -4.64
CA GLN A 27 -0.06 -8.08 -5.36
C GLN A 27 0.05 -7.39 -6.72
N LYS A 28 1.06 -6.58 -6.95
CA LYS A 28 1.32 -5.89 -8.23
C LYS A 28 0.14 -5.08 -8.79
N LYS A 29 -0.75 -4.62 -7.93
CA LYS A 29 -1.94 -3.86 -8.33
C LYS A 29 -1.73 -2.34 -8.39
N ARG A 30 -0.51 -1.89 -8.08
CA ARG A 30 -0.11 -0.48 -8.04
C ARG A 30 1.13 -0.24 -8.88
N ASN A 31 1.29 0.97 -9.35
CA ASN A 31 2.56 1.40 -9.93
C ASN A 31 3.50 1.80 -8.80
N PHE A 32 4.67 1.19 -8.72
CA PHE A 32 5.67 1.46 -7.70
C PHE A 32 6.66 2.51 -8.20
N HIS A 33 6.91 3.53 -7.38
CA HIS A 33 7.83 4.61 -7.73
C HIS A 33 9.15 4.44 -7.03
N LYS A 34 9.14 4.29 -5.70
CA LYS A 34 10.35 4.18 -4.91
C LYS A 34 10.11 3.46 -3.59
N LEU A 35 11.02 2.56 -3.24
CA LEU A 35 11.08 1.90 -1.96
C LEU A 35 12.17 2.54 -1.10
N TYR A 36 11.82 2.98 0.09
CA TYR A 36 12.75 3.49 1.11
C TYR A 36 13.00 2.42 2.16
N LEU A 37 14.27 2.13 2.43
CA LEU A 37 14.69 1.12 3.41
C LEU A 37 15.73 1.68 4.37
N ASN A 38 15.52 1.45 5.66
CA ASN A 38 16.52 1.76 6.68
C ASN A 38 17.53 0.63 6.81
N LYS A 39 18.78 0.92 6.42
CA LYS A 39 19.91 -0.03 6.52
C LYS A 39 20.75 0.18 7.78
N THR A 40 20.54 1.26 8.53
CA THR A 40 21.46 1.69 9.61
C THR A 40 21.44 0.78 10.84
N LYS A 41 20.38 0.00 11.07
CA LYS A 41 20.27 -0.93 12.23
C LYS A 41 20.52 -2.40 11.89
N GLY A 42 21.18 -2.64 10.76
CA GLY A 42 21.34 -4.00 10.23
C GLY A 42 20.06 -4.47 9.52
N PHE A 43 20.25 -5.17 8.41
CA PHE A 43 19.14 -5.77 7.68
C PHE A 43 18.55 -6.90 8.52
N ASN A 44 17.39 -6.69 9.11
CA ASN A 44 16.64 -7.81 9.62
C ASN A 44 16.08 -8.64 8.44
N LYS A 45 15.81 -9.90 8.69
CA LYS A 45 15.35 -10.86 7.67
C LYS A 45 14.12 -10.33 6.88
N ARG A 46 13.24 -9.57 7.53
CA ARG A 46 12.02 -9.04 6.91
C ARG A 46 12.31 -7.90 5.92
N LEU A 47 13.23 -7.00 6.26
CA LEU A 47 13.66 -5.93 5.35
C LEU A 47 14.47 -6.50 4.18
N GLN A 48 15.26 -7.55 4.41
CA GLN A 48 15.96 -8.25 3.34
C GLN A 48 14.98 -8.89 2.34
N GLU A 49 13.92 -9.54 2.83
CA GLU A 49 12.87 -10.08 1.95
C GLU A 49 12.22 -9.00 1.08
N ILE A 50 11.88 -7.85 1.67
CA ILE A 50 11.31 -6.72 0.92
C ILE A 50 12.29 -6.18 -0.12
N HIS A 51 13.57 -6.04 0.25
CA HIS A 51 14.62 -5.62 -0.68
C HIS A 51 14.71 -6.55 -1.89
N ASP A 52 14.71 -7.87 -1.66
CA ASP A 52 14.82 -8.87 -2.72
C ASP A 52 13.57 -8.89 -3.61
N LEU A 53 12.39 -8.76 -3.02
CA LEU A 53 11.13 -8.64 -3.77
C LEU A 53 11.11 -7.39 -4.66
N ALA A 54 11.53 -6.26 -4.12
CA ALA A 54 11.63 -5.01 -4.87
C ALA A 54 12.64 -5.09 -6.02
N GLY A 55 13.78 -5.73 -5.78
CA GLY A 55 14.80 -5.98 -6.79
C GLY A 55 14.28 -6.81 -7.97
N ARG A 56 13.52 -7.88 -7.69
CA ARG A 56 12.88 -8.73 -8.72
C ARG A 56 11.89 -7.95 -9.57
N GLN A 57 11.24 -6.93 -9.00
CA GLN A 57 10.28 -6.08 -9.69
C GLN A 57 10.89 -4.79 -10.25
N LYS A 58 12.21 -4.64 -10.16
CA LYS A 58 12.95 -3.46 -10.64
C LYS A 58 12.46 -2.15 -10.03
N ILE A 59 11.99 -2.19 -8.77
CA ILE A 59 11.58 -0.99 -8.04
C ILE A 59 12.85 -0.26 -7.61
N LEU A 60 12.87 1.05 -7.79
CA LEU A 60 13.98 1.89 -7.33
C LEU A 60 14.05 1.84 -5.80
N ILE A 61 15.20 1.45 -5.26
CA ILE A 61 15.45 1.35 -3.82
C ILE A 61 16.36 2.50 -3.38
N GLU A 62 15.94 3.24 -2.37
CA GLU A 62 16.71 4.32 -1.74
C GLU A 62 16.89 4.02 -0.26
N GLU A 63 18.13 4.22 0.21
CA GLU A 63 18.43 4.13 1.63
C GLU A 63 17.88 5.36 2.37
N ALA A 64 17.17 5.13 3.47
CA ALA A 64 16.53 6.18 4.25
C ALA A 64 16.79 5.98 5.74
N GLY A 65 17.23 7.05 6.41
CA GLY A 65 17.30 7.09 7.88
C GLY A 65 15.91 7.23 8.51
N ASN A 66 15.84 7.06 9.84
CA ASN A 66 14.58 7.20 10.58
C ASN A 66 13.93 8.57 10.36
N GLU A 67 14.70 9.64 10.35
CA GLU A 67 14.18 11.01 10.16
C GLU A 67 13.44 11.16 8.84
N LEU A 68 14.02 10.65 7.74
CA LEU A 68 13.36 10.70 6.42
C LEU A 68 12.11 9.83 6.39
N LEU A 69 12.16 8.65 6.98
CA LEU A 69 10.99 7.76 7.06
C LEU A 69 9.86 8.38 7.88
N GLU A 70 10.17 9.03 9.01
CA GLU A 70 9.20 9.75 9.83
C GLU A 70 8.58 10.93 9.08
N GLN A 71 9.39 11.68 8.33
CA GLN A 71 8.88 12.78 7.48
C GLN A 71 7.95 12.28 6.38
N LEU A 72 8.27 11.16 5.72
CA LEU A 72 7.47 10.58 4.64
C LEU A 72 6.17 9.97 5.14
N THR A 73 6.19 9.30 6.29
CA THR A 73 5.05 8.56 6.82
C THR A 73 4.21 9.35 7.82
N GLY A 74 4.78 10.41 8.38
CA GLY A 74 4.17 11.18 9.48
C GLY A 74 4.08 10.40 10.80
N ARG A 75 4.74 9.25 10.92
CA ARG A 75 4.66 8.34 12.09
C ARG A 75 5.97 7.62 12.35
N ASN A 76 6.21 7.27 13.62
CA ASN A 76 7.37 6.49 14.05
C ASN A 76 7.20 4.97 13.86
N SER A 77 6.01 4.51 13.46
CA SER A 77 5.68 3.08 13.31
C SER A 77 5.98 2.50 11.93
N HIS A 78 6.90 3.12 11.17
CA HIS A 78 7.24 2.71 9.80
C HIS A 78 8.05 1.40 9.70
N GLN A 79 8.55 0.88 10.82
CA GLN A 79 9.30 -0.40 10.86
C GLN A 79 10.51 -0.46 9.90
N GLY A 80 11.10 0.69 9.56
CA GLY A 80 12.26 0.80 8.69
C GLY A 80 11.97 0.72 7.19
N THR A 81 10.71 0.80 6.75
CA THR A 81 10.34 0.74 5.33
C THR A 81 9.16 1.64 4.99
N ALA A 82 9.24 2.25 3.81
CA ALA A 82 8.14 2.99 3.19
C ALA A 82 8.18 2.82 1.67
N LEU A 83 7.03 2.70 1.04
CA LEU A 83 6.87 2.51 -0.40
C LEU A 83 6.03 3.64 -0.99
N GLN A 84 6.62 4.39 -1.89
CA GLN A 84 5.89 5.37 -2.70
C GLN A 84 5.28 4.66 -3.91
N CYS A 85 3.97 4.72 -4.04
CA CYS A 85 3.25 4.04 -5.11
C CYS A 85 2.00 4.83 -5.55
N SER A 86 1.39 4.41 -6.66
CA SER A 86 0.08 4.93 -7.05
C SER A 86 -1.00 4.51 -6.05
N PRO A 87 -2.13 5.22 -5.96
CA PRO A 87 -3.32 4.71 -5.30
C PRO A 87 -3.76 3.37 -5.88
N LEU A 88 -4.57 2.62 -5.15
CA LEU A 88 -5.24 1.47 -5.74
C LEU A 88 -6.17 1.93 -6.86
N PRO A 89 -6.24 1.19 -7.97
CA PRO A 89 -7.22 1.49 -9.00
C PRO A 89 -8.64 1.37 -8.40
N GLU A 90 -9.42 2.42 -8.57
CA GLU A 90 -10.82 2.44 -8.18
C GLU A 90 -11.67 1.92 -9.34
N SER A 91 -12.62 1.05 -9.03
CA SER A 91 -13.63 0.64 -9.99
C SER A 91 -14.78 1.65 -9.97
N SER A 92 -15.19 2.14 -11.13
CA SER A 92 -16.35 3.01 -11.21
C SER A 92 -17.65 2.22 -11.03
N TRP A 93 -18.70 2.89 -10.57
CA TRP A 93 -20.03 2.28 -10.47
C TRP A 93 -20.54 1.77 -11.81
N GLU A 94 -20.22 2.48 -12.89
CA GLU A 94 -20.54 2.09 -14.26
C GLU A 94 -19.88 0.78 -14.66
N SER A 95 -18.65 0.53 -14.20
CA SER A 95 -17.94 -0.72 -14.47
C SER A 95 -18.58 -1.94 -13.79
N LEU A 96 -19.29 -1.74 -12.68
CA LEU A 96 -20.05 -2.78 -11.99
C LEU A 96 -21.36 -3.14 -12.74
N ASN A 97 -21.87 -2.20 -13.52
CA ASN A 97 -23.11 -2.36 -14.28
C ASN A 97 -22.89 -2.81 -15.75
N SER A 98 -21.65 -2.84 -16.22
CA SER A 98 -21.35 -3.31 -17.57
C SER A 98 -21.58 -4.81 -17.70
N GLU A 99 -21.88 -5.29 -18.91
CA GLU A 99 -22.27 -6.68 -19.22
C GLU A 99 -21.20 -7.75 -18.92
N ASN A 100 -20.02 -7.35 -18.44
CA ASN A 100 -18.95 -8.25 -17.96
C ASN A 100 -19.20 -8.78 -16.53
N ARG A 101 -20.44 -9.08 -16.19
CA ARG A 101 -20.83 -9.63 -14.89
C ARG A 101 -20.46 -11.10 -14.67
N GLU A 102 -19.87 -11.76 -15.63
CA GLU A 102 -19.57 -13.19 -15.55
C GLU A 102 -18.63 -13.61 -14.40
N SER A 103 -18.05 -12.64 -13.66
CA SER A 103 -17.12 -12.92 -12.56
C SER A 103 -17.54 -12.40 -11.17
N LEU A 104 -18.71 -11.77 -11.04
CA LEU A 104 -19.18 -11.22 -9.76
C LEU A 104 -20.43 -11.93 -9.28
N ASP A 105 -20.24 -13.01 -8.51
CA ASP A 105 -21.35 -13.74 -7.90
C ASP A 105 -21.94 -13.03 -6.67
N THR A 106 -21.13 -12.20 -6.00
CA THR A 106 -21.52 -11.55 -4.75
C THR A 106 -20.94 -10.14 -4.64
N LEU A 107 -21.79 -9.17 -4.32
CA LEU A 107 -21.38 -7.80 -3.97
C LEU A 107 -21.70 -7.53 -2.50
N VAL A 108 -20.67 -7.14 -1.74
CA VAL A 108 -20.84 -6.71 -0.35
C VAL A 108 -20.76 -5.20 -0.30
N VAL A 109 -21.86 -4.57 0.15
CA VAL A 109 -21.91 -3.12 0.34
C VAL A 109 -21.75 -2.82 1.82
N LEU A 110 -20.78 -1.96 2.15
CA LEU A 110 -20.49 -1.55 3.52
C LEU A 110 -20.97 -0.10 3.70
N ASP A 111 -21.83 0.11 4.69
CA ASP A 111 -22.33 1.43 5.06
C ASP A 111 -21.92 1.76 6.50
N GLN A 112 -21.40 2.96 6.73
CA GLN A 112 -21.05 3.51 8.05
C GLN A 112 -20.10 2.64 8.88
N ILE A 113 -19.17 1.93 8.23
CA ILE A 113 -18.11 1.18 8.91
C ILE A 113 -16.96 2.14 9.26
N GLU A 114 -16.84 2.49 10.53
CA GLU A 114 -15.79 3.40 11.02
C GLU A 114 -14.56 2.66 11.56
N ASP A 115 -14.76 1.48 12.15
CA ASP A 115 -13.69 0.71 12.77
C ASP A 115 -12.94 -0.16 11.73
N PRO A 116 -11.63 0.08 11.52
CA PRO A 116 -10.82 -0.73 10.61
C PRO A 116 -10.78 -2.22 10.97
N GLN A 117 -10.95 -2.58 12.25
CA GLN A 117 -10.98 -3.99 12.68
C GLN A 117 -12.24 -4.68 12.16
N ASN A 118 -13.38 -4.01 12.20
CA ASN A 118 -14.63 -4.53 11.66
C ASN A 118 -14.54 -4.71 10.15
N LEU A 119 -13.99 -3.73 9.44
CA LEU A 119 -13.73 -3.85 8.00
C LEU A 119 -12.82 -5.05 7.68
N GLY A 120 -11.72 -5.19 8.42
CA GLY A 120 -10.79 -6.31 8.25
C GLY A 120 -11.43 -7.67 8.53
N ALA A 121 -12.31 -7.76 9.53
CA ALA A 121 -13.06 -8.98 9.85
C ALA A 121 -14.03 -9.37 8.72
N ILE A 122 -14.77 -8.41 8.17
CA ILE A 122 -15.71 -8.64 7.07
C ILE A 122 -14.97 -9.12 5.82
N ILE A 123 -13.86 -8.47 5.46
CA ILE A 123 -13.03 -8.87 4.31
C ILE A 123 -12.50 -10.30 4.51
N ARG A 124 -12.02 -10.63 5.70
CA ARG A 124 -11.51 -11.97 6.01
C ARG A 124 -12.61 -13.04 5.90
N LEU A 125 -13.79 -12.78 6.44
CA LEU A 125 -14.91 -13.70 6.37
C LEU A 125 -15.38 -13.91 4.93
N SER A 126 -15.46 -12.86 4.12
CA SER A 126 -15.84 -12.97 2.72
C SER A 126 -14.86 -13.80 1.90
N LEU A 127 -13.55 -13.70 2.17
CA LEU A 127 -12.51 -14.50 1.51
C LEU A 127 -12.56 -15.99 1.90
N ILE A 128 -12.98 -16.32 3.12
CA ILE A 128 -13.11 -17.71 3.59
C ILE A 128 -14.30 -18.43 2.93
N HIS A 129 -15.36 -17.69 2.61
CA HIS A 129 -16.61 -18.24 2.09
C HIS A 129 -16.73 -18.20 0.55
N ILE A 130 -15.74 -17.62 -0.12
CA ILE A 130 -15.61 -17.67 -1.57
C ILE A 130 -14.74 -18.87 -1.95
#